data_9fe124627873e77d8168dbc3dc9f3ca1
#
_entry.id   9fe124627873e77d8168dbc3dc9f3ca1
#
_cell.length_a   1.000
_cell.length_b   1.000
_cell.length_c   1.000
_cell.angle_alpha   90.00
_cell.angle_beta   90.00
_cell.angle_gamma   90.00
#
_symmetry.space_group_name_H-M   'P 1'
#
loop_
_entity.id
_entity.type
_entity.pdbx_description
1 polymer ?
#
loop_
_entity_poly.entity_id
_entity_poly.type
_entity_poly.pdbx_seq_one_letter_code
_entity_poly.pdbx_strand_id
1 'polypeptide(L)'
;KTLRARYLVGCDGARSRVRDAIGAVPRGDFANHAWGVVDMLAVTDFPDIRLKAAIQSGDEGNILLIPREGGYMVRLYVDLGEIDPNQRDTFRDKHTQDSVIATAQRVLRPYTLDVKSVVWFAVYQVGQRVTDRFDDVPADQVGARLPRVFIAGDACHTHSAKAGQGMNVSMQDTFNLGWKLASVLEGRAKPELLRTYSAERHAIAQGLIDFDKEWSKIMASQPKDPSRPELGGVDPQELQAYFVKSGRYTAGVATHYAPTTVLTAEATHQALAKGFTIGMRFHSAPVVRLA
;
A
#
# COMPACT_ATOMS: atom_id res chain seq x y z
N LYS A 1 24.77 17.46 16.83
CA LYS A 1 23.82 18.57 17.00
C LYS A 1 22.59 18.05 17.73
N THR A 2 22.25 18.60 18.89
CA THR A 2 21.10 18.19 19.69
C THR A 2 19.93 19.15 19.43
N LEU A 3 18.73 18.59 19.17
CA LEU A 3 17.50 19.37 19.04
C LEU A 3 16.53 18.97 20.17
N ARG A 4 15.79 19.95 20.68
CA ARG A 4 14.71 19.72 21.65
C ARG A 4 13.38 20.09 21.00
N ALA A 5 12.39 19.18 21.07
CA ALA A 5 11.07 19.37 20.50
C ALA A 5 9.98 18.86 21.44
N ARG A 6 8.77 19.39 21.33
CA ARG A 6 7.59 18.90 22.07
C ARG A 6 7.12 17.54 21.56
N TYR A 7 7.21 17.35 20.24
CA TYR A 7 6.84 16.15 19.52
C TYR A 7 7.88 15.84 18.47
N LEU A 8 8.00 14.55 18.10
CA LEU A 8 8.82 14.07 16.99
C LEU A 8 7.99 13.16 16.11
N VAL A 9 8.15 13.31 14.80
CA VAL A 9 7.50 12.43 13.81
C VAL A 9 8.57 11.80 12.93
N GLY A 10 8.65 10.46 12.97
CA GLY A 10 9.53 9.66 12.12
C GLY A 10 8.83 9.28 10.82
N CYS A 11 9.21 9.93 9.71
CA CYS A 11 8.82 9.57 8.35
C CYS A 11 10.03 9.03 7.59
N ASP A 12 10.88 8.25 8.26
CA ASP A 12 12.21 7.83 7.83
C ASP A 12 12.24 6.46 7.13
N GLY A 13 11.05 5.97 6.71
CA GLY A 13 10.90 4.86 5.78
C GLY A 13 11.04 3.47 6.40
N ALA A 14 11.10 2.45 5.55
CA ALA A 14 11.05 1.04 5.94
C ALA A 14 12.17 0.61 6.91
N ARG A 15 13.30 1.32 6.92
CA ARG A 15 14.44 1.12 7.83
C ARG A 15 14.49 2.19 8.92
N SER A 16 13.33 2.59 9.42
CA SER A 16 13.16 3.68 10.39
C SER A 16 13.98 3.49 11.66
N ARG A 17 14.83 4.47 11.93
CA ARG A 17 15.56 4.57 13.18
C ARG A 17 14.68 5.09 14.32
N VAL A 18 13.69 5.91 14.01
CA VAL A 18 12.73 6.39 14.99
C VAL A 18 11.88 5.24 15.52
N ARG A 19 11.40 4.34 14.63
CA ARG A 19 10.72 3.11 15.03
C ARG A 19 11.54 2.27 15.98
N ASP A 20 12.82 2.04 15.64
CA ASP A 20 13.72 1.25 16.47
C ASP A 20 13.97 1.91 17.83
N ALA A 21 14.13 3.25 17.86
CA ALA A 21 14.35 4.02 19.08
C ALA A 21 13.15 3.99 20.03
N ILE A 22 11.91 3.90 19.52
CA ILE A 22 10.71 3.77 20.36
C ILE A 22 10.36 2.31 20.70
N GLY A 23 11.16 1.35 20.21
CA GLY A 23 10.95 -0.07 20.44
C GLY A 23 9.67 -0.62 19.78
N ALA A 24 9.17 0.01 18.72
CA ALA A 24 8.04 -0.52 17.95
C ALA A 24 8.52 -1.64 17.01
N VAL A 25 7.78 -2.76 17.01
CA VAL A 25 8.20 -3.99 16.33
C VAL A 25 7.35 -4.24 15.09
N PRO A 26 7.95 -4.30 13.89
CA PRO A 26 7.23 -4.69 12.68
C PRO A 26 6.91 -6.18 12.71
N ARG A 27 5.64 -6.53 12.52
CA ARG A 27 5.13 -7.89 12.45
C ARG A 27 4.56 -8.18 11.07
N GLY A 28 4.64 -9.41 10.62
CA GLY A 28 4.13 -9.86 9.33
C GLY A 28 5.16 -10.67 8.56
N ASP A 29 4.84 -10.96 7.31
CA ASP A 29 5.62 -11.83 6.47
C ASP A 29 6.74 -11.07 5.76
N PHE A 30 7.90 -11.67 5.69
CA PHE A 30 8.86 -11.32 4.66
C PHE A 30 8.33 -11.91 3.36
N ALA A 31 7.88 -11.08 2.43
CA ALA A 31 7.65 -11.59 1.09
C ALA A 31 8.99 -12.05 0.53
N ASN A 32 9.12 -13.34 0.34
CA ASN A 32 10.25 -13.92 -0.37
C ASN A 32 10.09 -13.71 -1.89
N HIS A 33 9.63 -12.53 -2.31
CA HIS A 33 9.32 -12.23 -3.70
C HIS A 33 9.88 -10.87 -4.09
N ALA A 34 10.48 -10.78 -5.27
CA ALA A 34 11.08 -9.56 -5.76
C ALA A 34 10.45 -9.08 -7.07
N TRP A 35 10.51 -7.78 -7.27
CA TRP A 35 10.06 -7.11 -8.48
C TRP A 35 11.15 -6.19 -8.99
N GLY A 36 11.48 -6.36 -10.27
CA GLY A 36 12.26 -5.37 -11.02
C GLY A 36 11.30 -4.28 -11.51
N VAL A 37 11.59 -3.03 -11.18
CA VAL A 37 10.76 -1.90 -11.59
C VAL A 37 11.56 -0.98 -12.48
N VAL A 38 11.03 -0.71 -13.67
CA VAL A 38 11.70 0.10 -14.69
C VAL A 38 10.73 1.15 -15.21
N ASP A 39 11.11 2.42 -15.10
CA ASP A 39 10.46 3.53 -15.81
C ASP A 39 11.24 3.81 -17.09
N MET A 40 10.57 3.76 -18.23
CA MET A 40 11.26 3.83 -19.51
C MET A 40 10.49 4.56 -20.60
N LEU A 41 11.24 5.01 -21.58
CA LEU A 41 10.76 5.35 -22.91
C LEU A 41 11.05 4.15 -23.82
N ALA A 42 10.03 3.62 -24.44
CA ALA A 42 10.16 2.45 -25.31
C ALA A 42 9.32 2.59 -26.58
N VAL A 43 9.79 1.93 -27.65
CA VAL A 43 9.04 1.66 -28.87
C VAL A 43 8.60 0.21 -28.81
N THR A 44 7.32 -0.04 -29.05
CA THR A 44 6.72 -1.37 -28.96
C THR A 44 5.50 -1.47 -29.85
N ASP A 45 5.21 -2.66 -30.32
CA ASP A 45 3.97 -3.02 -31.02
C ASP A 45 2.94 -3.67 -30.08
N PHE A 46 3.21 -3.72 -28.76
CA PHE A 46 2.23 -4.17 -27.77
C PHE A 46 1.04 -3.20 -27.74
N PRO A 47 -0.19 -3.65 -28.08
CA PRO A 47 -1.32 -2.74 -28.30
C PRO A 47 -1.74 -1.97 -27.04
N ASP A 48 -1.65 -2.61 -25.85
CA ASP A 48 -2.15 -2.06 -24.61
C ASP A 48 -1.08 -1.28 -23.81
N ILE A 49 0.00 -0.86 -24.46
CA ILE A 49 1.11 -0.16 -23.79
C ILE A 49 0.69 1.12 -23.05
N ARG A 50 -0.46 1.68 -23.40
CA ARG A 50 -1.04 2.89 -22.77
C ARG A 50 -2.15 2.59 -21.78
N LEU A 51 -2.39 1.32 -21.49
CA LEU A 51 -3.36 0.88 -20.51
C LEU A 51 -2.64 0.27 -19.28
N LYS A 52 -3.30 0.30 -18.12
CA LYS A 52 -2.86 -0.52 -17.00
C LYS A 52 -3.18 -1.96 -17.30
N ALA A 53 -2.17 -2.80 -17.46
CA ALA A 53 -2.32 -4.19 -17.85
C ALA A 53 -1.52 -5.12 -16.94
N ALA A 54 -2.14 -6.25 -16.58
CA ALA A 54 -1.44 -7.39 -16.00
C ALA A 54 -1.21 -8.41 -17.12
N ILE A 55 0.06 -8.71 -17.38
CA ILE A 55 0.50 -9.60 -18.45
C ILE A 55 1.04 -10.85 -17.79
N GLN A 56 0.51 -11.99 -18.15
CA GLN A 56 0.92 -13.30 -17.64
C GLN A 56 1.47 -14.15 -18.78
N SER A 57 2.70 -14.60 -18.67
CA SER A 57 3.29 -15.60 -19.54
C SER A 57 3.25 -16.97 -18.85
N GLY A 58 3.00 -18.03 -19.62
CA GLY A 58 3.01 -19.40 -19.08
C GLY A 58 4.36 -19.80 -18.50
N ASP A 59 5.46 -19.35 -19.13
CA ASP A 59 6.80 -19.85 -18.84
C ASP A 59 7.80 -18.79 -18.38
N GLU A 60 7.52 -17.50 -18.66
CA GLU A 60 8.53 -16.42 -18.49
C GLU A 60 8.22 -15.47 -17.32
N GLY A 61 7.09 -15.66 -16.64
CA GLY A 61 6.69 -14.84 -15.47
C GLY A 61 5.62 -13.79 -15.79
N ASN A 62 5.54 -12.78 -14.94
CA ASN A 62 4.45 -11.80 -14.98
C ASN A 62 4.98 -10.38 -15.08
N ILE A 63 4.20 -9.51 -15.72
CA ILE A 63 4.44 -8.06 -15.76
C ILE A 63 3.17 -7.32 -15.35
N LEU A 64 3.31 -6.32 -14.47
CA LEU A 64 2.31 -5.29 -14.31
C LEU A 64 2.81 -4.03 -15.04
N LEU A 65 2.07 -3.62 -16.07
CA LEU A 65 2.32 -2.43 -16.85
C LEU A 65 1.48 -1.27 -16.34
N ILE A 66 2.10 -0.12 -16.14
CA ILE A 66 1.42 1.10 -15.70
C ILE A 66 1.89 2.26 -16.58
N PRO A 67 0.98 2.92 -17.32
CA PRO A 67 1.28 4.16 -18.01
C PRO A 67 1.72 5.24 -17.02
N ARG A 68 2.71 6.03 -17.43
CA ARG A 68 3.24 7.12 -16.65
C ARG A 68 2.94 8.46 -17.31
N GLU A 69 3.41 9.51 -16.67
CA GLU A 69 3.22 10.90 -17.05
C GLU A 69 3.68 11.17 -18.50
N GLY A 70 3.09 12.16 -19.13
CA GLY A 70 3.44 12.61 -20.48
C GLY A 70 2.88 11.77 -21.62
N GLY A 71 2.17 10.67 -21.32
CA GLY A 71 1.51 9.82 -22.33
C GLY A 71 2.46 8.91 -23.13
N TYR A 72 3.78 8.98 -22.91
CA TYR A 72 4.79 8.20 -23.62
C TYR A 72 5.68 7.37 -22.70
N MET A 73 5.80 7.72 -21.44
CA MET A 73 6.56 6.96 -20.46
C MET A 73 5.73 5.81 -19.88
N VAL A 74 6.35 4.68 -19.63
CA VAL A 74 5.71 3.51 -19.04
C VAL A 74 6.54 2.96 -17.89
N ARG A 75 5.86 2.37 -16.91
CA ARG A 75 6.47 1.60 -15.83
C ARG A 75 6.13 0.13 -15.98
N LEU A 76 7.14 -0.70 -15.95
CA LEU A 76 6.98 -2.15 -15.83
C LEU A 76 7.40 -2.60 -14.43
N TYR A 77 6.55 -3.39 -13.79
CA TYR A 77 6.90 -4.24 -12.66
C TYR A 77 7.10 -5.64 -13.22
N VAL A 78 8.31 -6.10 -13.26
CA VAL A 78 8.70 -7.42 -13.79
C VAL A 78 8.88 -8.36 -12.60
N ASP A 79 8.17 -9.48 -12.61
CA ASP A 79 8.29 -10.51 -11.60
C ASP A 79 9.68 -11.17 -11.68
N LEU A 80 10.42 -11.16 -10.58
CA LEU A 80 11.75 -11.78 -10.47
C LEU A 80 11.72 -13.09 -9.66
N GLY A 81 10.52 -13.54 -9.28
CA GLY A 81 10.32 -14.75 -8.52
C GLY A 81 10.62 -14.66 -7.04
N GLU A 82 10.74 -15.84 -6.41
CA GLU A 82 11.01 -15.96 -4.99
C GLU A 82 12.47 -15.70 -4.65
N ILE A 83 12.68 -15.09 -3.50
CA ILE A 83 14.01 -14.80 -2.96
C ILE A 83 14.36 -15.89 -1.96
N ASP A 84 15.47 -16.58 -2.16
CA ASP A 84 16.06 -17.42 -1.12
C ASP A 84 16.41 -16.54 0.10
N PRO A 85 15.87 -16.84 1.29
CA PRO A 85 16.16 -16.10 2.52
C PRO A 85 17.66 -15.92 2.80
N ASN A 86 18.49 -16.87 2.37
CA ASN A 86 19.95 -16.86 2.56
C ASN A 86 20.68 -15.96 1.54
N GLN A 87 20.02 -15.52 0.48
CA GLN A 87 20.60 -14.73 -0.62
C GLN A 87 20.04 -13.31 -0.71
N ARG A 88 19.32 -12.85 0.30
CA ARG A 88 18.64 -11.54 0.28
C ARG A 88 19.56 -10.37 -0.03
N ASP A 89 20.73 -10.34 0.58
CA ASP A 89 21.66 -9.22 0.44
C ASP A 89 22.30 -9.19 -0.95
N THR A 90 22.50 -10.34 -1.57
CA THR A 90 23.11 -10.49 -2.89
C THR A 90 22.08 -10.53 -4.03
N PHE A 91 20.80 -10.69 -3.73
CA PHE A 91 19.76 -10.81 -4.73
C PHE A 91 19.66 -9.56 -5.63
N ARG A 92 19.79 -8.38 -5.04
CA ARG A 92 19.80 -7.11 -5.77
C ARG A 92 20.91 -7.04 -6.82
N ASP A 93 22.09 -7.50 -6.45
CA ASP A 93 23.28 -7.41 -7.30
C ASP A 93 23.20 -8.36 -8.50
N LYS A 94 22.39 -9.42 -8.40
CA LYS A 94 22.16 -10.38 -9.49
C LYS A 94 21.18 -9.86 -10.55
N HIS A 95 20.31 -8.89 -10.20
CA HIS A 95 19.29 -8.37 -11.08
C HIS A 95 19.63 -6.94 -11.54
N THR A 96 20.39 -6.86 -12.62
CA THR A 96 20.74 -5.59 -13.28
C THR A 96 19.56 -5.05 -14.09
N GLN A 97 19.60 -3.77 -14.42
CA GLN A 97 18.63 -3.12 -15.31
C GLN A 97 18.45 -3.92 -16.60
N ASP A 98 19.54 -4.33 -17.24
CA ASP A 98 19.51 -5.05 -18.52
C ASP A 98 18.88 -6.44 -18.36
N SER A 99 19.15 -7.15 -17.27
CA SER A 99 18.56 -8.46 -17.01
C SER A 99 17.04 -8.36 -16.81
N VAL A 100 16.56 -7.32 -16.15
CA VAL A 100 15.12 -7.07 -15.94
C VAL A 100 14.43 -6.69 -17.25
N ILE A 101 15.07 -5.86 -18.08
CA ILE A 101 14.57 -5.52 -19.42
C ILE A 101 14.51 -6.76 -20.30
N ALA A 102 15.55 -7.60 -20.30
CA ALA A 102 15.56 -8.85 -21.06
C ALA A 102 14.44 -9.80 -20.64
N THR A 103 14.13 -9.89 -19.34
CA THR A 103 12.98 -10.64 -18.85
C THR A 103 11.66 -10.04 -19.35
N ALA A 104 11.51 -8.72 -19.30
CA ALA A 104 10.32 -8.06 -19.82
C ALA A 104 10.11 -8.32 -21.32
N GLN A 105 11.19 -8.30 -22.10
CA GLN A 105 11.16 -8.62 -23.53
C GLN A 105 10.72 -10.06 -23.81
N ARG A 106 11.11 -11.02 -22.96
CA ARG A 106 10.66 -12.42 -23.11
C ARG A 106 9.18 -12.59 -22.77
N VAL A 107 8.73 -11.99 -21.66
CA VAL A 107 7.33 -12.05 -21.22
C VAL A 107 6.37 -11.42 -22.25
N LEU A 108 6.81 -10.35 -22.92
CA LEU A 108 5.99 -9.64 -23.91
C LEU A 108 5.90 -10.36 -25.27
N ARG A 109 6.68 -11.41 -25.53
CA ARG A 109 6.58 -12.13 -26.80
C ARG A 109 5.15 -12.54 -27.13
N PRO A 110 4.71 -12.44 -28.40
CA PRO A 110 5.52 -12.18 -29.62
C PRO A 110 5.79 -10.69 -29.88
N TYR A 111 5.30 -9.79 -29.04
CA TYR A 111 5.52 -8.35 -29.22
C TYR A 111 6.97 -7.94 -28.95
N THR A 112 7.39 -6.87 -29.61
CA THR A 112 8.72 -6.29 -29.43
C THR A 112 8.71 -5.22 -28.32
N LEU A 113 9.83 -5.05 -27.62
CA LEU A 113 10.05 -3.96 -26.67
C LEU A 113 11.46 -3.40 -26.90
N ASP A 114 11.52 -2.26 -27.59
CA ASP A 114 12.78 -1.54 -27.84
C ASP A 114 12.91 -0.37 -26.87
N VAL A 115 13.71 -0.55 -25.81
CA VAL A 115 13.92 0.45 -24.76
C VAL A 115 14.88 1.50 -25.24
N LYS A 116 14.41 2.75 -25.37
CA LYS A 116 15.22 3.89 -25.85
C LYS A 116 15.93 4.61 -24.70
N SER A 117 15.32 4.66 -23.54
CA SER A 117 15.90 5.30 -22.36
C SER A 117 15.26 4.75 -21.08
N VAL A 118 16.06 4.51 -20.07
CA VAL A 118 15.60 4.19 -18.71
C VAL A 118 15.70 5.45 -17.85
N VAL A 119 14.58 5.89 -17.33
CA VAL A 119 14.48 7.07 -16.47
C VAL A 119 14.74 6.70 -15.01
N TRP A 120 14.30 5.51 -14.62
CA TRP A 120 14.46 5.02 -13.26
C TRP A 120 14.41 3.49 -13.20
N PHE A 121 15.21 2.92 -12.30
CA PHE A 121 15.29 1.49 -12.06
C PHE A 121 15.46 1.17 -10.59
N ALA A 122 14.77 0.15 -10.10
CA ALA A 122 15.00 -0.44 -8.78
C ALA A 122 14.56 -1.89 -8.71
N VAL A 123 15.16 -2.64 -7.79
CA VAL A 123 14.69 -3.98 -7.40
C VAL A 123 14.06 -3.88 -6.02
N TYR A 124 12.77 -4.17 -5.94
CA TYR A 124 12.01 -4.20 -4.71
C TYR A 124 11.93 -5.61 -4.15
N GLN A 125 12.41 -5.74 -2.92
CA GLN A 125 12.13 -6.88 -2.08
C GLN A 125 11.01 -6.47 -1.13
N VAL A 126 9.84 -7.04 -1.30
CA VAL A 126 8.64 -6.58 -0.60
C VAL A 126 8.39 -7.42 0.64
N GLY A 127 8.17 -6.77 1.77
CA GLY A 127 7.65 -7.38 2.98
C GLY A 127 6.30 -6.78 3.33
N GLN A 128 5.34 -7.61 3.69
CA GLN A 128 4.00 -7.21 4.14
C GLN A 128 4.01 -7.17 5.66
N ARG A 129 4.24 -5.99 6.23
CA ARG A 129 4.42 -5.81 7.67
C ARG A 129 3.70 -4.58 8.17
N VAL A 130 3.25 -4.65 9.39
CA VAL A 130 2.78 -3.52 10.18
C VAL A 130 3.44 -3.54 11.55
N THR A 131 3.79 -2.38 12.08
CA THR A 131 4.29 -2.27 13.46
C THR A 131 3.16 -2.45 14.46
N ASP A 132 3.49 -2.95 15.64
CA ASP A 132 2.53 -3.15 16.73
C ASP A 132 1.88 -1.85 17.22
N ARG A 133 2.50 -0.70 16.98
CA ARG A 133 2.00 0.64 17.33
C ARG A 133 2.66 1.71 16.47
N PHE A 134 2.05 2.88 16.38
CA PHE A 134 2.53 4.01 15.57
C PHE A 134 3.00 5.20 16.45
N ASP A 135 3.17 4.96 17.74
CA ASP A 135 3.69 5.94 18.69
C ASP A 135 4.60 5.29 19.75
N ASP A 136 5.14 6.11 20.66
CA ASP A 136 6.07 5.67 21.71
C ASP A 136 5.39 5.14 22.98
N VAL A 137 4.06 4.89 22.95
CA VAL A 137 3.34 4.38 24.12
C VAL A 137 3.17 2.87 24.02
N PRO A 138 3.83 2.08 24.89
CA PRO A 138 3.63 0.63 24.95
C PRO A 138 2.20 0.25 25.31
N ALA A 139 1.77 -0.96 24.93
CA ALA A 139 0.40 -1.42 25.11
C ALA A 139 -0.08 -1.40 26.58
N ASP A 140 0.82 -1.69 27.52
CA ASP A 140 0.56 -1.68 28.97
C ASP A 140 0.43 -0.26 29.57
N GLN A 141 0.82 0.78 28.82
CA GLN A 141 0.76 2.19 29.21
C GLN A 141 -0.29 2.99 28.47
N VAL A 142 -1.06 2.33 27.60
CA VAL A 142 -2.16 2.97 26.87
C VAL A 142 -3.20 3.49 27.88
N GLY A 143 -3.54 4.78 27.76
CA GLY A 143 -4.42 5.46 28.73
C GLY A 143 -3.68 6.18 29.85
N ALA A 144 -2.56 5.67 30.32
CA ALA A 144 -1.76 6.29 31.39
C ALA A 144 -0.75 7.32 30.88
N ARG A 145 -0.13 7.06 29.70
CA ARG A 145 0.89 7.92 29.11
C ARG A 145 0.39 8.61 27.85
N LEU A 146 0.84 9.84 27.61
CA LEU A 146 0.59 10.57 26.37
C LEU A 146 1.74 10.37 25.39
N PRO A 147 1.44 10.12 24.09
CA PRO A 147 2.47 9.97 23.07
C PRO A 147 3.20 11.28 22.78
N ARG A 148 4.49 11.17 22.54
CA ARG A 148 5.37 12.28 22.17
C ARG A 148 6.16 12.03 20.91
N VAL A 149 6.36 10.76 20.55
CA VAL A 149 7.04 10.34 19.34
C VAL A 149 6.09 9.51 18.51
N PHE A 150 6.00 9.81 17.23
CA PHE A 150 5.13 9.15 16.27
C PHE A 150 5.94 8.65 15.09
N ILE A 151 5.45 7.62 14.43
CA ILE A 151 5.95 7.16 13.14
C ILE A 151 4.82 7.17 12.12
N ALA A 152 5.15 7.37 10.82
CA ALA A 152 4.16 7.44 9.75
C ALA A 152 4.70 6.84 8.45
N GLY A 153 3.80 6.33 7.61
CA GLY A 153 4.11 5.74 6.32
C GLY A 153 4.94 4.46 6.44
N ASP A 154 5.95 4.28 5.60
CA ASP A 154 6.79 3.06 5.57
C ASP A 154 7.53 2.80 6.89
N ALA A 155 7.64 3.78 7.78
CA ALA A 155 8.13 3.57 9.15
C ALA A 155 7.16 2.72 9.97
N CYS A 156 5.86 2.73 9.65
CA CYS A 156 4.79 1.98 10.31
C CYS A 156 4.47 0.67 9.61
N HIS A 157 4.35 0.70 8.28
CA HIS A 157 3.87 -0.43 7.48
C HIS A 157 4.54 -0.47 6.11
N THR A 158 4.83 -1.68 5.66
CA THR A 158 5.35 -1.97 4.32
C THR A 158 4.45 -3.00 3.66
N HIS A 159 4.25 -2.88 2.36
CA HIS A 159 3.37 -3.75 1.57
C HIS A 159 3.84 -3.81 0.12
N SER A 160 3.23 -4.69 -0.70
CA SER A 160 3.58 -4.80 -2.11
C SER A 160 3.09 -3.59 -2.92
N ALA A 161 3.70 -3.38 -4.07
CA ALA A 161 3.26 -2.34 -5.00
C ALA A 161 2.02 -2.75 -5.83
N LYS A 162 1.59 -4.02 -5.74
CA LYS A 162 0.55 -4.61 -6.61
C LYS A 162 -0.79 -3.91 -6.50
N ALA A 163 -1.19 -3.55 -5.30
CA ALA A 163 -2.45 -2.85 -5.04
C ALA A 163 -2.38 -1.34 -5.36
N GLY A 164 -1.18 -0.75 -5.45
CA GLY A 164 -0.99 0.68 -5.70
C GLY A 164 -1.50 1.59 -4.58
N GLN A 165 -1.71 1.09 -3.36
CA GLN A 165 -2.35 1.82 -2.26
C GLN A 165 -1.39 2.39 -1.21
N GLY A 166 -0.12 2.02 -1.26
CA GLY A 166 0.81 2.37 -0.20
C GLY A 166 1.03 3.86 0.02
N MET A 167 1.34 4.58 -1.03
CA MET A 167 1.49 6.03 -0.95
C MET A 167 0.21 6.69 -0.39
N ASN A 168 -0.96 6.21 -0.83
CA ASN A 168 -2.24 6.75 -0.39
C ASN A 168 -2.43 6.56 1.12
N VAL A 169 -2.16 5.37 1.65
CA VAL A 169 -2.28 5.08 3.09
C VAL A 169 -1.23 5.86 3.89
N SER A 170 0.00 5.98 3.38
CA SER A 170 1.05 6.80 4.01
C SER A 170 0.67 8.29 4.08
N MET A 171 0.08 8.85 3.00
CA MET A 171 -0.45 10.22 3.03
C MET A 171 -1.62 10.37 4.00
N GLN A 172 -2.47 9.37 4.12
CA GLN A 172 -3.56 9.38 5.10
C GLN A 172 -3.02 9.36 6.55
N ASP A 173 -1.90 8.67 6.82
CA ASP A 173 -1.28 8.69 8.15
C ASP A 173 -0.85 10.12 8.51
N THR A 174 -0.10 10.76 7.62
CA THR A 174 0.39 12.12 7.85
C THR A 174 -0.73 13.15 7.90
N PHE A 175 -1.78 12.99 7.10
CA PHE A 175 -2.97 13.83 7.19
C PHE A 175 -3.68 13.67 8.55
N ASN A 176 -3.90 12.41 8.98
CA ASN A 176 -4.55 12.12 10.26
C ASN A 176 -3.76 12.68 11.45
N LEU A 177 -2.44 12.49 11.46
CA LEU A 177 -1.56 13.01 12.52
C LEU A 177 -1.43 14.53 12.47
N GLY A 178 -1.32 15.11 11.28
CA GLY A 178 -1.02 16.53 11.07
C GLY A 178 -2.07 17.46 11.68
N TRP A 179 -3.35 17.23 11.41
CA TRP A 179 -4.41 18.07 11.98
C TRP A 179 -4.55 17.90 13.49
N LYS A 180 -4.28 16.69 14.03
CA LYS A 180 -4.31 16.41 15.46
C LYS A 180 -3.17 17.15 16.18
N LEU A 181 -1.95 17.06 15.64
CA LEU A 181 -0.80 17.80 16.17
C LEU A 181 -1.02 19.31 16.14
N ALA A 182 -1.52 19.84 15.00
CA ALA A 182 -1.83 21.27 14.88
C ALA A 182 -2.87 21.71 15.92
N SER A 183 -3.95 20.94 16.08
CA SER A 183 -5.00 21.27 17.05
C SER A 183 -4.49 21.28 18.50
N VAL A 184 -3.60 20.35 18.85
CA VAL A 184 -2.99 20.29 20.20
C VAL A 184 -1.96 21.39 20.40
N LEU A 185 -1.11 21.66 19.40
CA LEU A 185 -0.07 22.69 19.49
C LEU A 185 -0.65 24.11 19.59
N GLU A 186 -1.77 24.35 18.92
CA GLU A 186 -2.51 25.60 18.94
C GLU A 186 -3.47 25.72 20.15
N GLY A 187 -3.52 24.71 21.02
CA GLY A 187 -4.39 24.69 22.20
C GLY A 187 -5.88 24.52 21.90
N ARG A 188 -6.25 24.16 20.66
CA ARG A 188 -7.65 23.91 20.27
C ARG A 188 -8.15 22.54 20.73
N ALA A 189 -7.26 21.60 21.00
CA ALA A 189 -7.58 20.27 21.51
C ALA A 189 -6.65 19.87 22.65
N LYS A 190 -7.14 18.98 23.53
CA LYS A 190 -6.34 18.37 24.57
C LYS A 190 -5.35 17.34 24.00
N PRO A 191 -4.18 17.13 24.64
CA PRO A 191 -3.17 16.17 24.18
C PRO A 191 -3.67 14.72 24.03
N GLU A 192 -4.73 14.35 24.72
CA GLU A 192 -5.38 13.03 24.63
C GLU A 192 -5.85 12.70 23.21
N LEU A 193 -6.15 13.71 22.40
CA LEU A 193 -6.47 13.54 20.98
C LEU A 193 -5.40 12.75 20.22
N LEU A 194 -4.13 12.91 20.59
CA LEU A 194 -3.01 12.27 19.91
C LEU A 194 -2.98 10.75 20.12
N ARG A 195 -3.62 10.21 21.15
CA ARG A 195 -3.75 8.76 21.38
C ARG A 195 -4.54 8.07 20.28
N THR A 196 -5.45 8.80 19.61
CA THR A 196 -6.31 8.23 18.56
C THR A 196 -5.55 7.94 17.28
N TYR A 197 -4.37 8.55 17.06
CA TYR A 197 -3.60 8.35 15.84
C TYR A 197 -3.21 6.88 15.64
N SER A 198 -2.51 6.31 16.61
CA SER A 198 -2.05 4.92 16.54
C SER A 198 -3.22 3.94 16.39
N ALA A 199 -4.27 4.10 17.19
CA ALA A 199 -5.44 3.22 17.16
C ALA A 199 -6.17 3.25 15.80
N GLU A 200 -6.38 4.45 15.24
CA GLU A 200 -7.07 4.62 13.97
C GLU A 200 -6.24 4.12 12.78
N ARG A 201 -4.96 4.52 12.74
CA ARG A 201 -4.14 4.24 11.55
C ARG A 201 -3.59 2.83 11.52
N HIS A 202 -3.33 2.22 12.67
CA HIS A 202 -2.93 0.82 12.74
C HIS A 202 -4.00 -0.11 12.14
N ALA A 203 -5.27 0.12 12.46
CA ALA A 203 -6.37 -0.67 11.91
C ALA A 203 -6.46 -0.55 10.37
N ILE A 204 -6.25 0.65 9.83
CA ILE A 204 -6.25 0.88 8.36
C ILE A 204 -5.04 0.23 7.71
N ALA A 205 -3.86 0.33 8.32
CA ALA A 205 -2.65 -0.31 7.80
C ALA A 205 -2.75 -1.84 7.83
N GLN A 206 -3.33 -2.42 8.89
CA GLN A 206 -3.59 -3.86 8.94
C GLN A 206 -4.55 -4.27 7.82
N GLY A 207 -5.63 -3.53 7.61
CA GLY A 207 -6.56 -3.76 6.48
C GLY A 207 -5.88 -3.70 5.12
N LEU A 208 -4.89 -2.81 4.94
CA LEU A 208 -4.07 -2.76 3.72
C LEU A 208 -3.24 -4.04 3.55
N ILE A 209 -2.59 -4.50 4.62
CA ILE A 209 -1.79 -5.73 4.58
C ILE A 209 -2.66 -6.95 4.24
N ASP A 210 -3.83 -7.05 4.85
CA ASP A 210 -4.75 -8.16 4.60
C ASP A 210 -5.27 -8.13 3.16
N PHE A 211 -5.64 -6.95 2.67
CA PHE A 211 -6.02 -6.73 1.27
C PHE A 211 -4.90 -7.08 0.30
N ASP A 212 -3.68 -6.63 0.55
CA ASP A 212 -2.53 -6.87 -0.32
C ASP A 212 -2.16 -8.37 -0.38
N LYS A 213 -2.30 -9.09 0.73
CA LYS A 213 -2.12 -10.55 0.77
C LYS A 213 -3.14 -11.27 -0.09
N GLU A 214 -4.42 -10.95 0.09
CA GLU A 214 -5.51 -11.55 -0.69
C GLU A 214 -5.38 -11.22 -2.17
N TRP A 215 -5.14 -9.96 -2.49
CA TRP A 215 -4.89 -9.49 -3.85
C TRP A 215 -3.69 -10.19 -4.50
N SER A 216 -2.58 -10.28 -3.78
CA SER A 216 -1.37 -10.96 -4.27
C SER A 216 -1.60 -12.43 -4.57
N LYS A 217 -2.41 -13.12 -3.74
CA LYS A 217 -2.78 -14.51 -3.95
C LYS A 217 -3.63 -14.68 -5.21
N ILE A 218 -4.65 -13.84 -5.40
CA ILE A 218 -5.51 -13.86 -6.57
C ILE A 218 -4.71 -13.60 -7.85
N MET A 219 -3.84 -12.58 -7.83
CA MET A 219 -3.03 -12.21 -8.99
C MET A 219 -1.92 -13.21 -9.34
N ALA A 220 -1.47 -14.02 -8.38
CA ALA A 220 -0.50 -15.08 -8.62
C ALA A 220 -1.15 -16.38 -9.12
N SER A 221 -2.46 -16.52 -8.97
CA SER A 221 -3.19 -17.70 -9.42
C SER A 221 -3.37 -17.67 -10.94
N GLN A 222 -3.23 -18.84 -11.58
CA GLN A 222 -3.54 -18.96 -13.01
C GLN A 222 -5.05 -18.84 -13.25
N PRO A 223 -5.49 -18.38 -14.44
CA PRO A 223 -6.89 -18.47 -14.83
C PRO A 223 -7.35 -19.94 -14.79
N LYS A 224 -8.56 -20.16 -14.30
CA LYS A 224 -9.17 -21.49 -14.30
C LYS A 224 -9.38 -21.97 -15.71
N ASP A 225 -8.81 -23.13 -16.05
CA ASP A 225 -9.03 -23.80 -17.33
C ASP A 225 -10.30 -24.67 -17.25
N PRO A 226 -11.39 -24.33 -17.95
CA PRO A 226 -12.62 -25.12 -17.90
C PRO A 226 -12.45 -26.56 -18.38
N SER A 227 -11.42 -26.83 -19.19
CA SER A 227 -11.13 -28.18 -19.72
C SER A 227 -10.32 -29.01 -18.74
N ARG A 228 -9.70 -28.40 -17.72
CA ARG A 228 -8.85 -29.05 -16.71
C ARG A 228 -9.12 -28.49 -15.31
N PRO A 229 -10.33 -28.68 -14.78
CA PRO A 229 -10.73 -28.09 -13.50
C PRO A 229 -9.91 -28.59 -12.31
N GLU A 230 -9.27 -29.74 -12.42
CA GLU A 230 -8.40 -30.33 -11.40
C GLU A 230 -7.11 -29.54 -11.15
N LEU A 231 -6.68 -28.71 -12.10
CA LEU A 231 -5.48 -27.85 -11.95
C LEU A 231 -5.75 -26.62 -11.07
N GLY A 232 -7.00 -26.41 -10.67
CA GLY A 232 -7.37 -25.21 -9.89
C GLY A 232 -7.38 -23.95 -10.75
N GLY A 233 -7.12 -22.82 -10.11
CA GLY A 233 -7.10 -21.50 -10.75
C GLY A 233 -8.22 -20.60 -10.25
N VAL A 234 -8.21 -19.33 -10.68
CA VAL A 234 -9.21 -18.32 -10.32
C VAL A 234 -10.19 -18.13 -11.48
N ASP A 235 -11.48 -18.18 -11.18
CA ASP A 235 -12.52 -17.86 -12.15
C ASP A 235 -12.44 -16.36 -12.50
N PRO A 236 -12.47 -15.99 -13.79
CA PRO A 236 -12.50 -14.59 -14.20
C PRO A 236 -13.64 -13.78 -13.57
N GLN A 237 -14.78 -14.42 -13.27
CA GLN A 237 -15.91 -13.78 -12.60
C GLN A 237 -15.59 -13.50 -11.11
N GLU A 238 -14.89 -14.39 -10.44
CA GLU A 238 -14.43 -14.18 -9.05
C GLU A 238 -13.43 -13.02 -8.99
N LEU A 239 -12.49 -12.97 -9.95
CA LEU A 239 -11.56 -11.87 -10.08
C LEU A 239 -12.29 -10.53 -10.28
N GLN A 240 -13.27 -10.50 -11.20
CA GLN A 240 -14.08 -9.31 -11.45
C GLN A 240 -14.89 -8.89 -10.21
N ALA A 241 -15.51 -9.84 -9.52
CA ALA A 241 -16.26 -9.57 -8.30
C ALA A 241 -15.38 -8.99 -7.19
N TYR A 242 -14.14 -9.49 -7.07
CA TYR A 242 -13.17 -8.96 -6.11
C TYR A 242 -12.77 -7.52 -6.43
N PHE A 243 -12.56 -7.20 -7.72
CA PHE A 243 -12.31 -5.82 -8.17
C PHE A 243 -13.44 -4.87 -7.79
N VAL A 244 -14.68 -5.27 -8.07
CA VAL A 244 -15.86 -4.46 -7.75
C VAL A 244 -16.00 -4.26 -6.24
N LYS A 245 -15.85 -5.32 -5.45
CA LYS A 245 -15.89 -5.28 -3.98
C LYS A 245 -14.82 -4.35 -3.41
N SER A 246 -13.62 -4.38 -3.97
CA SER A 246 -12.48 -3.61 -3.52
C SER A 246 -12.50 -2.16 -4.04
N GLY A 247 -13.39 -1.81 -4.96
CA GLY A 247 -13.41 -0.51 -5.64
C GLY A 247 -13.55 0.68 -4.69
N ARG A 248 -14.36 0.58 -3.64
CA ARG A 248 -14.50 1.65 -2.64
C ARG A 248 -13.23 1.86 -1.81
N TYR A 249 -12.54 0.76 -1.46
CA TYR A 249 -11.29 0.80 -0.74
C TYR A 249 -10.18 1.44 -1.60
N THR A 250 -10.01 0.96 -2.82
CA THR A 250 -8.99 1.49 -3.74
C THR A 250 -9.24 2.93 -4.18
N ALA A 251 -10.50 3.38 -4.17
CA ALA A 251 -10.88 4.78 -4.38
C ALA A 251 -10.67 5.68 -3.13
N GLY A 252 -10.24 5.11 -2.00
CA GLY A 252 -10.00 5.86 -0.76
C GLY A 252 -11.26 6.37 -0.06
N VAL A 253 -12.44 5.81 -0.40
CA VAL A 253 -13.73 6.23 0.18
C VAL A 253 -14.29 5.25 1.20
N ALA A 254 -13.56 4.18 1.51
CA ALA A 254 -13.97 3.16 2.48
C ALA A 254 -13.31 3.30 3.87
N THR A 255 -12.53 4.36 4.09
CA THR A 255 -11.91 4.60 5.40
C THR A 255 -12.97 4.74 6.48
N HIS A 256 -12.86 3.90 7.50
CA HIS A 256 -13.77 3.88 8.65
C HIS A 256 -12.96 3.68 9.92
N TYR A 257 -13.23 4.50 10.92
CA TYR A 257 -12.59 4.39 12.23
C TYR A 257 -13.58 3.85 13.25
N ALA A 258 -13.12 2.94 14.09
CA ALA A 258 -13.90 2.47 15.24
C ALA A 258 -14.16 3.63 16.21
N PRO A 259 -15.30 3.64 16.93
CA PRO A 259 -15.58 4.61 17.96
C PRO A 259 -14.47 4.64 19.01
N THR A 260 -14.06 5.84 19.41
CA THR A 260 -13.10 6.08 20.47
C THR A 260 -13.70 7.01 21.52
N THR A 261 -13.12 7.07 22.72
CA THR A 261 -13.55 8.00 23.77
C THR A 261 -13.29 9.47 23.45
N VAL A 262 -12.50 9.75 22.41
CA VAL A 262 -12.08 11.11 22.01
C VAL A 262 -12.74 11.52 20.70
N LEU A 263 -12.81 10.59 19.73
CA LEU A 263 -13.49 10.78 18.44
C LEU A 263 -14.59 9.72 18.37
N THR A 264 -15.82 10.14 18.29
CA THR A 264 -16.98 9.25 18.28
C THR A 264 -17.47 9.01 16.88
N ALA A 265 -17.54 7.75 16.48
CA ALA A 265 -18.37 7.29 15.38
C ALA A 265 -19.45 6.36 15.98
N GLU A 266 -20.33 6.91 16.80
CA GLU A 266 -21.40 6.16 17.45
C GLU A 266 -22.41 5.68 16.41
N ALA A 267 -22.60 4.37 16.33
CA ALA A 267 -23.47 3.74 15.32
C ALA A 267 -24.89 3.43 15.82
N THR A 268 -25.30 3.93 17.01
CA THR A 268 -26.63 3.66 17.59
C THR A 268 -27.77 4.07 16.66
N HIS A 269 -27.58 5.08 15.82
CA HIS A 269 -28.57 5.55 14.86
C HIS A 269 -28.34 5.08 13.43
N GLN A 270 -27.54 4.03 13.20
CA GLN A 270 -27.27 3.50 11.86
C GLN A 270 -28.54 3.11 11.10
N ALA A 271 -29.59 2.67 11.80
CA ALA A 271 -30.87 2.34 11.19
C ALA A 271 -31.56 3.53 10.49
N LEU A 272 -31.27 4.76 10.93
CA LEU A 272 -31.78 5.99 10.29
C LEU A 272 -30.93 6.39 9.08
N ALA A 273 -29.65 5.99 9.04
CA ALA A 273 -28.72 6.30 7.97
C ALA A 273 -28.57 5.12 6.98
N LYS A 274 -29.67 4.64 6.40
CA LYS A 274 -29.72 3.41 5.58
C LYS A 274 -28.80 3.42 4.37
N GLY A 275 -28.49 4.59 3.79
CA GLY A 275 -27.61 4.70 2.62
C GLY A 275 -26.16 5.09 2.96
N PHE A 276 -25.81 5.21 4.24
CA PHE A 276 -24.53 5.72 4.68
C PHE A 276 -24.05 4.99 5.94
N THR A 277 -22.82 4.53 5.95
CA THR A 277 -22.20 3.95 7.14
C THR A 277 -21.66 5.06 8.03
N ILE A 278 -22.18 5.17 9.26
CA ILE A 278 -21.71 6.16 10.23
C ILE A 278 -20.22 5.95 10.52
N GLY A 279 -19.45 7.03 10.54
CA GLY A 279 -17.99 6.98 10.70
C GLY A 279 -17.20 6.92 9.39
N MET A 280 -17.86 6.70 8.25
CA MET A 280 -17.25 6.80 6.93
C MET A 280 -17.31 8.23 6.38
N ARG A 281 -16.48 8.49 5.35
CA ARG A 281 -16.53 9.74 4.59
C ARG A 281 -17.93 9.93 3.98
N PHE A 282 -18.50 11.12 4.19
CA PHE A 282 -19.78 11.49 3.58
C PHE A 282 -19.67 11.54 2.05
N HIS A 283 -20.72 11.12 1.36
CA HIS A 283 -20.78 11.15 -0.10
C HIS A 283 -20.81 12.59 -0.63
N SER A 284 -20.15 12.81 -1.77
CA SER A 284 -20.37 14.02 -2.55
C SER A 284 -21.75 13.94 -3.19
N ALA A 285 -22.56 14.96 -2.96
CA ALA A 285 -23.89 15.09 -3.57
C ALA A 285 -24.17 16.55 -3.89
N PRO A 286 -24.90 16.84 -4.97
CA PRO A 286 -25.46 18.17 -5.18
C PRO A 286 -26.39 18.52 -4.02
N VAL A 287 -26.21 19.70 -3.47
CA VAL A 287 -27.06 20.21 -2.39
C VAL A 287 -27.62 21.59 -2.75
N VAL A 288 -28.84 21.88 -2.33
CA VAL A 288 -29.46 23.20 -2.45
C VAL A 288 -29.44 23.82 -1.07
N ARG A 289 -28.85 25.00 -0.97
CA ARG A 289 -28.96 25.82 0.23
C ARG A 289 -30.36 26.44 0.25
N LEU A 290 -31.13 26.07 1.25
CA LEU A 290 -32.37 26.78 1.55
C LEU A 290 -32.01 28.11 2.23
N ALA A 291 -32.60 29.20 1.75
CA ALA A 291 -32.41 30.53 2.31
C ALA A 291 -33.18 30.70 3.62
#